data_2b20ccff0f6b7eba8c41f4bdc9361f0d
#
_entry.id   2b20ccff0f6b7eba8c41f4bdc9361f0d
#
_cell.length_a   1.000
_cell.length_b   1.000
_cell.length_c   1.000
_cell.angle_alpha   90.00
_cell.angle_beta   90.00
_cell.angle_gamma   90.00
#
_symmetry.space_group_name_H-M   'P 1'
#
loop_
_entity.id
_entity.type
_entity.pdbx_description
1 polymer ?
#
loop_
_entity_poly.entity_id
_entity_poly.type
_entity_poly.pdbx_seq_one_letter_code
_entity_poly.pdbx_strand_id
1 'polypeptide(L)'
;MTLNVTLMLTTVPDEGTAEKLASGALAQRLAACVTRLGAVHSQYHWQGSIESGNEIQLLFKTSLARAAELEQFIQTQHPYETPEILSWQATASNAYGQWVNAETQRTLHV
;
A
#
# COMPACT_ATOMS: atom_id res chain seq x y z
N MET A 1 -24.28 -8.85 3.70
CA MET A 1 -23.80 -8.23 2.45
C MET A 1 -22.33 -7.89 2.59
N THR A 2 -21.56 -8.01 1.53
CA THR A 2 -20.12 -7.74 1.54
C THR A 2 -19.75 -6.76 0.43
N LEU A 3 -18.58 -6.13 0.55
CA LEU A 3 -18.03 -5.25 -0.44
C LEU A 3 -16.59 -5.67 -0.72
N ASN A 4 -16.13 -5.45 -1.95
CA ASN A 4 -14.73 -5.69 -2.27
C ASN A 4 -13.89 -4.46 -1.99
N VAL A 5 -12.72 -4.68 -1.44
CA VAL A 5 -11.68 -3.66 -1.24
C VAL A 5 -10.41 -4.13 -1.92
N THR A 6 -9.47 -3.21 -2.12
CA THR A 6 -8.16 -3.54 -2.66
C THR A 6 -7.15 -3.58 -1.53
N LEU A 7 -6.36 -4.64 -1.50
CA LEU A 7 -5.19 -4.76 -0.66
C LEU A 7 -3.96 -4.53 -1.53
N MET A 8 -2.99 -3.75 -1.03
CA MET A 8 -1.77 -3.47 -1.78
C MET A 8 -0.58 -3.63 -0.85
N LEU A 9 0.38 -4.43 -1.29
CA LEU A 9 1.53 -4.83 -0.49
C LEU A 9 2.81 -4.26 -1.09
N THR A 10 3.68 -3.71 -0.26
CA THR A 10 5.02 -3.32 -0.65
C THR A 10 6.00 -3.60 0.49
N THR A 11 7.29 -3.63 0.15
CA THR A 11 8.36 -3.70 1.14
C THR A 11 9.26 -2.48 0.97
N VAL A 12 9.74 -1.95 2.08
CA VAL A 12 10.58 -0.74 2.10
C VAL A 12 11.83 -0.99 2.93
N PRO A 13 12.92 -0.23 2.67
CA PRO A 13 14.20 -0.52 3.33
C PRO A 13 14.28 -0.15 4.81
N ASP A 14 13.47 0.79 5.28
CA ASP A 14 13.59 1.30 6.64
C ASP A 14 12.29 1.92 7.16
N GLU A 15 12.27 2.22 8.46
CA GLU A 15 11.12 2.80 9.13
C GLU A 15 10.78 4.21 8.64
N GLY A 16 11.78 5.00 8.28
CA GLY A 16 11.54 6.35 7.75
C GLY A 16 10.76 6.32 6.44
N THR A 17 11.12 5.40 5.55
CA THR A 17 10.40 5.22 4.29
C THR A 17 9.00 4.68 4.55
N ALA A 18 8.87 3.72 5.48
CA ALA A 18 7.56 3.16 5.85
C ALA A 18 6.63 4.26 6.34
N GLU A 19 7.10 5.11 7.24
CA GLU A 19 6.32 6.22 7.79
C GLU A 19 5.92 7.21 6.69
N LYS A 20 6.84 7.56 5.82
CA LYS A 20 6.59 8.49 4.73
C LYS A 20 5.50 8.00 3.79
N LEU A 21 5.58 6.72 3.38
CA LEU A 21 4.57 6.14 2.49
C LEU A 21 3.22 6.03 3.18
N ALA A 22 3.20 5.55 4.42
CA ALA A 22 1.95 5.39 5.16
C ALA A 22 1.25 6.73 5.40
N SER A 23 1.98 7.71 5.92
CA SER A 23 1.41 9.03 6.22
C SER A 23 0.97 9.76 4.95
N GLY A 24 1.75 9.67 3.88
CA GLY A 24 1.41 10.31 2.61
C GLY A 24 0.16 9.71 1.98
N ALA A 25 0.05 8.39 1.97
CA ALA A 25 -1.11 7.73 1.40
C ALA A 25 -2.39 8.06 2.19
N LEU A 26 -2.30 8.10 3.52
CA LEU A 26 -3.44 8.45 4.37
C LEU A 26 -3.83 9.92 4.18
N ALA A 27 -2.85 10.82 4.16
CA ALA A 27 -3.12 12.25 4.02
C ALA A 27 -3.83 12.58 2.70
N GLN A 28 -3.49 11.86 1.63
CA GLN A 28 -4.10 12.08 0.31
C GLN A 28 -5.34 11.21 0.08
N ARG A 29 -5.80 10.49 1.09
CA ARG A 29 -6.95 9.59 1.01
C ARG A 29 -6.80 8.52 -0.07
N LEU A 30 -5.57 8.12 -0.33
CA LEU A 30 -5.28 7.01 -1.25
C LEU A 30 -5.40 5.66 -0.56
N ALA A 31 -5.34 5.65 0.77
CA ALA A 31 -5.57 4.47 1.58
C ALA A 31 -6.40 4.85 2.80
N ALA A 32 -7.26 3.95 3.24
CA ALA A 32 -8.03 4.11 4.47
C ALA A 32 -7.23 3.65 5.69
N CYS A 33 -6.36 2.68 5.47
CA CYS A 33 -5.59 2.04 6.54
C CYS A 33 -4.28 1.55 5.96
N VAL A 34 -3.20 1.68 6.74
CA VAL A 34 -1.91 1.10 6.40
C VAL A 34 -1.42 0.33 7.62
N THR A 35 -1.15 -0.95 7.43
CA THR A 35 -0.64 -1.81 8.50
C THR A 35 0.82 -2.14 8.22
N ARG A 36 1.69 -1.93 9.20
CA ARG A 36 3.04 -2.47 9.16
C ARG A 36 2.94 -3.93 9.59
N LEU A 37 3.23 -4.84 8.65
CA LEU A 37 3.22 -6.27 8.96
C LEU A 37 4.46 -6.69 9.73
N GLY A 38 5.52 -5.89 9.66
CA GLY A 38 6.71 -6.10 10.45
C GLY A 38 7.97 -6.18 9.63
N ALA A 39 9.07 -6.50 10.32
CA ALA A 39 10.37 -6.68 9.70
C ALA A 39 10.42 -8.03 8.99
N VAL A 40 10.94 -8.04 7.77
CA VAL A 40 11.07 -9.25 6.96
C VAL A 40 12.47 -9.32 6.40
N HIS A 41 12.91 -10.54 6.03
CA HIS A 41 14.18 -10.74 5.35
C HIS A 41 13.85 -11.28 3.96
N SER A 42 14.26 -10.54 2.93
CA SER A 42 13.94 -10.87 1.54
C SER A 42 15.18 -11.35 0.82
N GLN A 43 15.03 -12.38 -0.02
CA GLN A 43 16.07 -12.87 -0.92
C GLN A 43 15.50 -12.83 -2.33
N TYR A 44 16.28 -12.29 -3.27
CA TYR A 44 15.73 -12.02 -4.60
C TYR A 44 16.84 -11.95 -5.64
N HIS A 45 16.45 -12.09 -6.91
CA HIS A 45 17.35 -11.88 -8.04
C HIS A 45 17.41 -10.40 -8.40
N TRP A 46 18.63 -9.90 -8.59
CA TRP A 46 18.83 -8.53 -9.05
C TRP A 46 20.11 -8.46 -9.88
N GLN A 47 19.97 -8.02 -11.15
CA GLN A 47 21.09 -7.83 -12.07
C GLN A 47 22.05 -9.01 -12.13
N GLY A 48 21.51 -10.22 -12.21
CA GLY A 48 22.29 -11.44 -12.36
C GLY A 48 22.84 -12.04 -11.09
N SER A 49 22.55 -11.43 -9.94
CA SER A 49 23.01 -11.90 -8.64
C SER A 49 21.83 -12.22 -7.73
N ILE A 50 22.08 -13.02 -6.71
CA ILE A 50 21.11 -13.24 -5.63
C ILE A 50 21.49 -12.26 -4.51
N GLU A 51 20.55 -11.41 -4.16
CA GLU A 51 20.71 -10.39 -3.13
C GLU A 51 19.82 -10.74 -1.95
N SER A 52 20.12 -10.15 -0.80
CA SER A 52 19.25 -10.26 0.36
C SER A 52 19.28 -8.98 1.17
N GLY A 53 18.23 -8.73 1.93
CA GLY A 53 18.17 -7.54 2.77
C GLY A 53 17.02 -7.60 3.74
N ASN A 54 17.14 -6.81 4.78
CA ASN A 54 16.07 -6.63 5.74
C ASN A 54 15.17 -5.51 5.26
N GLU A 55 13.88 -5.73 5.36
CA GLU A 55 12.87 -4.79 4.90
C GLU A 55 11.73 -4.71 5.89
N ILE A 56 10.87 -3.73 5.69
CA ILE A 56 9.61 -3.59 6.44
C ILE A 56 8.49 -3.77 5.44
N GLN A 57 7.53 -4.62 5.80
CA GLN A 57 6.41 -4.94 4.93
C GLN A 57 5.19 -4.10 5.31
N LEU A 58 4.57 -3.46 4.32
CA LEU A 58 3.40 -2.61 4.48
C LEU A 58 2.23 -3.19 3.71
N LEU A 59 1.05 -3.16 4.33
CA LEU A 59 -0.20 -3.54 3.68
C LEU A 59 -1.17 -2.36 3.73
N PHE A 60 -1.52 -1.87 2.54
CA PHE A 60 -2.46 -0.77 2.36
C PHE A 60 -3.84 -1.33 2.07
N LYS A 61 -4.89 -0.71 2.62
CA LYS A 61 -6.27 -1.06 2.33
C LYS A 61 -6.94 0.15 1.71
N THR A 62 -7.51 -0.03 0.53
CA THR A 62 -8.13 1.07 -0.20
C THR A 62 -9.35 0.58 -0.98
N SER A 63 -10.09 1.52 -1.55
CA SER A 63 -11.22 1.20 -2.42
C SER A 63 -10.72 0.76 -3.79
N LEU A 64 -11.57 0.07 -4.55
CA LEU A 64 -11.26 -0.30 -5.93
C LEU A 64 -11.00 0.96 -6.77
N ALA A 65 -11.74 2.02 -6.49
CA ALA A 65 -11.63 3.26 -7.25
C ALA A 65 -10.28 3.98 -7.07
N ARG A 66 -9.62 3.80 -5.93
CA ARG A 66 -8.36 4.50 -5.64
C ARG A 66 -7.11 3.64 -5.85
N ALA A 67 -7.29 2.39 -6.22
CA ALA A 67 -6.17 1.44 -6.32
C ALA A 67 -5.08 1.91 -7.29
N ALA A 68 -5.45 2.37 -8.48
CA ALA A 68 -4.48 2.80 -9.48
C ALA A 68 -3.68 4.02 -9.02
N GLU A 69 -4.33 4.97 -8.36
CA GLU A 69 -3.64 6.16 -7.83
C GLU A 69 -2.71 5.81 -6.68
N LEU A 70 -3.12 4.87 -5.83
CA LEU A 70 -2.27 4.39 -4.74
C LEU A 70 -1.01 3.73 -5.29
N GLU A 71 -1.16 2.86 -6.30
CA GLU A 71 -0.01 2.22 -6.94
C GLU A 71 0.95 3.27 -7.50
N GLN A 72 0.44 4.27 -8.20
CA GLN A 72 1.25 5.35 -8.76
C GLN A 72 1.96 6.15 -7.67
N PHE A 73 1.29 6.42 -6.56
CA PHE A 73 1.89 7.11 -5.42
C PHE A 73 3.06 6.31 -4.85
N ILE A 74 2.85 5.02 -4.60
CA ILE A 74 3.91 4.15 -4.07
C ILE A 74 5.08 4.10 -5.05
N GLN A 75 4.81 3.90 -6.33
CA GLN A 75 5.84 3.84 -7.37
C GLN A 75 6.69 5.11 -7.39
N THR A 76 6.05 6.27 -7.29
CA THR A 76 6.72 7.57 -7.36
C THR A 76 7.55 7.87 -6.11
N GLN A 77 7.06 7.48 -4.94
CA GLN A 77 7.69 7.80 -3.66
C GLN A 77 8.68 6.74 -3.16
N HIS A 78 8.68 5.56 -3.78
CA HIS A 78 9.53 4.46 -3.35
C HIS A 78 10.98 4.71 -3.75
N PRO A 79 11.96 4.39 -2.86
CA PRO A 79 13.37 4.59 -3.19
C PRO A 79 13.95 3.58 -4.17
N TYR A 80 13.30 2.42 -4.36
CA TYR A 80 13.80 1.41 -5.28
C TYR A 80 13.39 1.74 -6.72
N GLU A 81 14.25 1.36 -7.66
CA GLU A 81 13.95 1.48 -9.09
C GLU A 81 12.75 0.59 -9.46
N THR A 82 12.73 -0.63 -8.95
CA THR A 82 11.66 -1.59 -9.23
C THR A 82 11.11 -2.13 -7.89
N PRO A 83 10.23 -1.37 -7.24
CA PRO A 83 9.67 -1.83 -5.97
C PRO A 83 8.69 -2.98 -6.16
N GLU A 84 8.59 -3.84 -5.13
CA GLU A 84 7.51 -4.81 -5.07
C GLU A 84 6.22 -4.05 -4.80
N ILE A 85 5.27 -4.15 -5.70
CA ILE A 85 3.92 -3.64 -5.51
C ILE A 85 2.96 -4.70 -6.00
N LEU A 86 2.31 -5.37 -5.05
CA LEU A 86 1.34 -6.42 -5.34
C LEU A 86 -0.02 -5.94 -4.89
N SER A 87 -1.05 -6.24 -5.66
CA SER A 87 -2.40 -5.89 -5.23
C SER A 87 -3.37 -7.00 -5.60
N TRP A 88 -4.42 -7.11 -4.81
CA TRP A 88 -5.51 -8.04 -5.06
C TRP A 88 -6.78 -7.51 -4.39
N GLN A 89 -7.91 -8.03 -4.82
CA GLN A 89 -9.18 -7.67 -4.23
C GLN A 89 -9.51 -8.65 -3.11
N ALA A 90 -10.08 -8.13 -2.05
CA ALA A 90 -10.52 -8.93 -0.93
C ALA A 90 -11.99 -8.61 -0.63
N THR A 91 -12.72 -9.63 -0.22
CA THR A 91 -14.10 -9.44 0.24
C THR A 91 -14.07 -8.94 1.68
N ALA A 92 -14.69 -7.79 1.91
CA ALA A 92 -14.76 -7.18 3.24
C ALA A 92 -16.18 -7.30 3.78
N SER A 93 -16.31 -7.25 5.10
CA SER A 93 -17.63 -7.09 5.70
C SER A 93 -18.25 -5.78 5.19
N ASN A 94 -19.56 -5.70 5.17
CA ASN A 94 -20.24 -4.50 4.69
C ASN A 94 -19.80 -3.26 5.46
N ALA A 95 -19.72 -3.33 6.78
CA ALA A 95 -19.30 -2.19 7.60
C ALA A 95 -17.88 -1.74 7.29
N TYR A 96 -16.94 -2.68 7.24
CA TYR A 96 -15.55 -2.34 6.94
C TYR A 96 -15.37 -1.82 5.53
N GLY A 97 -16.00 -2.46 4.55
CA GLY A 97 -15.93 -2.02 3.16
C GLY A 97 -16.50 -0.62 2.95
N GLN A 98 -17.62 -0.30 3.62
CA GLN A 98 -18.17 1.05 3.57
C GLN A 98 -17.23 2.08 4.18
N TRP A 99 -16.60 1.74 5.29
CA TRP A 99 -15.63 2.61 5.94
C TRP A 99 -14.43 2.87 5.03
N VAL A 100 -13.88 1.82 4.41
CA VAL A 100 -12.76 1.98 3.46
C VAL A 100 -13.16 2.91 2.31
N ASN A 101 -14.34 2.70 1.74
CA ASN A 101 -14.81 3.54 0.64
C ASN A 101 -14.99 4.99 1.07
N ALA A 102 -15.59 5.23 2.24
CA ALA A 102 -15.82 6.58 2.74
C ALA A 102 -14.50 7.33 2.97
N GLU A 103 -13.50 6.66 3.55
CA GLU A 103 -12.24 7.31 3.92
C GLU A 103 -11.30 7.52 2.73
N THR A 104 -11.60 6.92 1.58
CA THR A 104 -10.79 7.07 0.36
C THR A 104 -11.50 7.89 -0.72
N GLN A 105 -12.59 8.56 -0.39
CA GLN A 105 -13.27 9.43 -1.33
C GLN A 105 -12.47 10.71 -1.53
N ARG A 106 -12.51 11.22 -2.76
CA ARG A 106 -11.88 12.49 -3.08
C ARG A 106 -12.64 13.61 -2.39
N THR A 107 -11.88 14.56 -1.86
CA THR A 107 -12.47 15.79 -1.35
C THR A 107 -12.89 16.65 -2.54
N LEU A 108 -14.16 17.03 -2.57
CA LEU A 108 -14.63 17.97 -3.58
C LEU A 108 -14.36 19.38 -3.11
N HIS A 109 -13.65 20.13 -3.94
CA HIS A 109 -13.43 21.55 -3.72
C HIS A 109 -14.51 22.32 -4.49
N VAL A 110 -15.26 23.08 -3.76
CA VAL A 110 -16.33 23.90 -4.34
C VAL A 110 -15.89 25.33 -4.34
#